data_b0ebb150b32dd59db35ea2e7a1e8d378
#
_entry.id   b0ebb150b32dd59db35ea2e7a1e8d378
#
_cell.length_a   1.000
_cell.length_b   1.000
_cell.length_c   1.000
_cell.angle_alpha   90.00
_cell.angle_beta   90.00
_cell.angle_gamma   90.00
#
_symmetry.space_group_name_H-M   'P 1'
#
loop_
_entity.id
_entity.type
_entity.pdbx_description
1 polymer ?
#
loop_
_entity_poly.entity_id
_entity_poly.type
_entity_poly.pdbx_seq_one_letter_code
_entity_poly.pdbx_strand_id
1 'polypeptide(L)'
;MPPSIEPVLFKLDILGALDLTMITIVMSFLFVNLFDTTGTLLGVADRANLINNSGEANNFDKALKADSSSSFLGALLGCSPVTSYVESSAGVEAGGRTGLTAVFIGLFFLLAIFLSPLALIVPAYATAGALIYVAILMLSGMEKLNWSNMVDLLPALI
;
A
#
# COMPACT_ATOMS: atom_id res chain seq x y z
N MET A 1 26.24 -3.21 7.86
CA MET A 1 25.40 -4.30 8.38
C MET A 1 24.02 -3.73 8.67
N PRO A 2 22.93 -4.45 8.44
CA PRO A 2 21.60 -3.97 8.82
C PRO A 2 21.54 -3.71 10.34
N PRO A 3 20.79 -2.68 10.79
CA PRO A 3 20.65 -2.40 12.21
C PRO A 3 19.93 -3.56 12.92
N SER A 4 20.21 -3.77 14.20
CA SER A 4 19.56 -4.78 15.00
C SER A 4 18.07 -4.42 15.18
N ILE A 5 17.17 -5.38 15.01
CA ILE A 5 15.72 -5.24 15.27
C ILE A 5 15.35 -5.57 16.73
N GLU A 6 16.31 -6.04 17.54
CA GLU A 6 16.11 -6.43 18.93
C GLU A 6 15.44 -5.34 19.80
N PRO A 7 15.74 -4.04 19.64
CA PRO A 7 15.12 -2.99 20.46
C PRO A 7 13.61 -2.84 20.28
N VAL A 8 13.06 -3.21 19.11
CA VAL A 8 11.65 -2.99 18.74
C VAL A 8 10.84 -4.29 18.67
N LEU A 9 11.52 -5.43 18.59
CA LEU A 9 10.89 -6.74 18.47
C LEU A 9 10.01 -7.04 19.68
N PHE A 10 8.72 -7.30 19.45
CA PHE A 10 7.72 -7.61 20.49
C PHE A 10 7.60 -6.55 21.61
N LYS A 11 7.91 -5.28 21.31
CA LYS A 11 7.81 -4.16 22.26
C LYS A 11 6.47 -3.41 22.13
N LEU A 12 5.40 -4.09 21.78
CA LEU A 12 4.07 -3.49 21.68
C LEU A 12 3.54 -3.08 23.06
N ASP A 13 3.23 -1.80 23.22
CA ASP A 13 2.50 -1.28 24.37
C ASP A 13 1.00 -1.25 24.11
N ILE A 14 0.35 -2.40 24.26
CA ILE A 14 -1.10 -2.55 24.02
C ILE A 14 -1.91 -1.77 25.07
N LEU A 15 -1.44 -1.73 26.31
CA LEU A 15 -2.16 -1.04 27.38
C LEU A 15 -2.11 0.47 27.19
N GLY A 16 -0.96 1.01 26.80
CA GLY A 16 -0.84 2.42 26.45
C GLY A 16 -1.69 2.81 25.23
N ALA A 17 -1.81 1.93 24.25
CA ALA A 17 -2.65 2.18 23.07
C ALA A 17 -4.16 2.19 23.38
N LEU A 18 -4.59 1.53 24.45
CA LEU A 18 -5.99 1.49 24.90
C LEU A 18 -6.36 2.65 25.85
N ASP A 19 -5.42 3.53 26.16
CA ASP A 19 -5.74 4.75 26.92
C ASP A 19 -6.73 5.64 26.15
N LEU A 20 -7.66 6.26 26.88
CA LEU A 20 -8.75 7.07 26.31
C LEU A 20 -8.25 8.17 25.38
N THR A 21 -7.08 8.72 25.67
CA THR A 21 -6.42 9.74 24.85
C THR A 21 -5.89 9.15 23.55
N MET A 22 -5.32 7.94 23.61
CA MET A 22 -4.70 7.29 22.45
C MET A 22 -5.73 6.62 21.54
N ILE A 23 -6.90 6.21 22.06
CA ILE A 23 -7.91 5.50 21.28
C ILE A 23 -8.40 6.35 20.08
N THR A 24 -8.51 7.67 20.25
CA THR A 24 -8.90 8.56 19.14
C THR A 24 -7.85 8.57 18.03
N ILE A 25 -6.56 8.57 18.40
CA ILE A 25 -5.43 8.53 17.48
C ILE A 25 -5.41 7.18 16.76
N VAL A 26 -5.55 6.08 17.50
CA VAL A 26 -5.59 4.72 16.95
C VAL A 26 -6.74 4.56 15.96
N MET A 27 -7.93 5.05 16.30
CA MET A 27 -9.09 5.01 15.40
C MET A 27 -8.86 5.85 14.13
N SER A 28 -8.25 7.02 14.27
CA SER A 28 -7.91 7.86 13.11
C SER A 28 -6.94 7.14 12.16
N PHE A 29 -5.88 6.55 12.68
CA PHE A 29 -4.94 5.77 11.88
C PHE A 29 -5.59 4.53 11.25
N LEU A 30 -6.49 3.87 11.97
CA LEU A 30 -7.23 2.72 11.44
C LEU A 30 -8.07 3.13 10.22
N PHE A 31 -8.82 4.23 10.32
CA PHE A 31 -9.63 4.71 9.19
C PHE A 31 -8.77 5.14 8.02
N VAL A 32 -7.69 5.91 8.27
CA VAL A 32 -6.77 6.33 7.20
C VAL A 32 -6.19 5.10 6.50
N ASN A 33 -5.69 4.11 7.25
CA ASN A 33 -5.12 2.89 6.68
C ASN A 33 -6.17 2.08 5.90
N LEU A 34 -7.41 1.99 6.40
CA LEU A 34 -8.50 1.28 5.73
C LEU A 34 -8.82 1.91 4.36
N PHE A 35 -8.98 3.24 4.32
CA PHE A 35 -9.30 3.94 3.08
C PHE A 35 -8.13 3.91 2.09
N ASP A 36 -6.91 4.09 2.57
CA ASP A 36 -5.70 4.02 1.75
C ASP A 36 -5.54 2.63 1.11
N THR A 37 -5.59 1.57 1.92
CA THR A 37 -5.52 0.18 1.44
C THR A 37 -6.64 -0.14 0.45
N THR A 38 -7.88 0.27 0.76
CA THR A 38 -9.03 0.01 -0.11
C THR A 38 -8.87 0.71 -1.45
N GLY A 39 -8.50 1.99 -1.44
CA GLY A 39 -8.28 2.79 -2.65
C GLY A 39 -7.15 2.21 -3.51
N THR A 40 -6.03 1.87 -2.89
CA THR A 40 -4.88 1.30 -3.59
C THR A 40 -5.19 -0.08 -4.19
N LEU A 41 -5.84 -0.97 -3.42
CA LEU A 41 -6.22 -2.30 -3.91
C LEU A 41 -7.19 -2.21 -5.09
N LEU A 42 -8.19 -1.31 -5.03
CA LEU A 42 -9.11 -1.10 -6.14
C LEU A 42 -8.41 -0.52 -7.36
N GLY A 43 -7.52 0.45 -7.18
CA GLY A 43 -6.75 1.04 -8.26
C GLY A 43 -5.83 0.02 -8.97
N VAL A 44 -5.15 -0.83 -8.20
CA VAL A 44 -4.32 -1.91 -8.75
C VAL A 44 -5.16 -3.01 -9.40
N ALA A 45 -6.31 -3.38 -8.79
CA ALA A 45 -7.23 -4.38 -9.35
C ALA A 45 -7.83 -3.92 -10.69
N ASP A 46 -8.15 -2.64 -10.82
CA ASP A 46 -8.62 -2.04 -12.06
C ASP A 46 -7.56 -2.15 -13.17
N ARG A 47 -6.31 -1.82 -12.86
CA ARG A 47 -5.18 -1.98 -13.78
C ARG A 47 -4.92 -3.42 -14.17
N ALA A 48 -5.14 -4.37 -13.25
CA ALA A 48 -5.00 -5.79 -13.51
C ALA A 48 -6.17 -6.39 -14.30
N ASN A 49 -7.24 -5.61 -14.60
CA ASN A 49 -8.51 -6.08 -15.17
C ASN A 49 -9.17 -7.16 -14.29
N LEU A 50 -9.10 -7.00 -12.97
CA LEU A 50 -9.71 -7.90 -11.99
C LEU A 50 -11.06 -7.41 -11.47
N ILE A 51 -11.56 -6.29 -11.98
CA ILE A 51 -12.87 -5.75 -11.64
C ILE A 51 -13.91 -6.35 -12.56
N ASN A 52 -14.97 -6.92 -11.99
CA ASN A 52 -16.10 -7.50 -12.70
C ASN A 52 -17.02 -6.40 -13.27
N ASN A 53 -17.93 -6.77 -14.18
CA ASN A 53 -18.94 -5.86 -14.73
C ASN A 53 -19.89 -5.27 -13.67
N SER A 54 -19.94 -5.86 -12.48
CA SER A 54 -20.67 -5.35 -11.31
C SER A 54 -19.89 -4.30 -10.49
N GLY A 55 -18.66 -3.99 -10.88
CA GLY A 55 -17.79 -3.06 -10.15
C GLY A 55 -17.06 -3.66 -8.95
N GLU A 56 -17.15 -4.98 -8.74
CA GLU A 56 -16.50 -5.66 -7.64
C GLU A 56 -15.15 -6.24 -8.06
N ALA A 57 -14.12 -6.05 -7.23
CA ALA A 57 -12.83 -6.66 -7.46
C ALA A 57 -12.82 -8.13 -7.02
N ASN A 58 -12.35 -9.01 -7.91
CA ASN A 58 -12.22 -10.43 -7.63
C ASN A 58 -11.29 -10.69 -6.44
N ASN A 59 -11.76 -11.49 -5.48
CA ASN A 59 -11.00 -11.86 -4.27
C ASN A 59 -10.57 -10.68 -3.39
N PHE A 60 -11.31 -9.56 -3.42
CA PHE A 60 -10.99 -8.37 -2.63
C PHE A 60 -10.88 -8.67 -1.13
N ASP A 61 -11.79 -9.49 -0.57
CA ASP A 61 -11.74 -9.94 0.82
C ASP A 61 -10.45 -10.67 1.17
N LYS A 62 -9.91 -11.46 0.24
CA LYS A 62 -8.65 -12.17 0.44
C LYS A 62 -7.47 -11.22 0.43
N ALA A 63 -7.51 -10.20 -0.43
CA ALA A 63 -6.49 -9.17 -0.48
C ALA A 63 -6.47 -8.35 0.81
N LEU A 64 -7.63 -7.91 1.32
CA LEU A 64 -7.75 -7.21 2.60
C LEU A 64 -7.27 -8.06 3.77
N LYS A 65 -7.61 -9.36 3.80
CA LYS A 65 -7.11 -10.27 4.84
C LYS A 65 -5.59 -10.43 4.79
N ALA A 66 -5.00 -10.51 3.61
CA ALA A 66 -3.55 -10.59 3.43
C ALA A 66 -2.87 -9.31 3.92
N ASP A 67 -3.41 -8.14 3.56
CA ASP A 67 -2.92 -6.83 3.99
C ASP A 67 -2.97 -6.68 5.52
N SER A 68 -4.13 -6.97 6.12
CA SER A 68 -4.32 -6.93 7.57
C SER A 68 -3.39 -7.91 8.31
N SER A 69 -3.18 -9.11 7.76
CA SER A 69 -2.27 -10.11 8.34
C SER A 69 -0.83 -9.64 8.26
N SER A 70 -0.42 -9.01 7.16
CA SER A 70 0.94 -8.46 7.00
C SER A 70 1.18 -7.28 7.94
N SER A 71 0.19 -6.40 8.14
CA SER A 71 0.24 -5.30 9.10
C SER A 71 0.37 -5.80 10.53
N PHE A 72 -0.37 -6.85 10.89
CA PHE A 72 -0.26 -7.49 12.21
C PHE A 72 1.14 -8.06 12.45
N LEU A 73 1.68 -8.82 11.48
CA LEU A 73 3.04 -9.36 11.57
C LEU A 73 4.08 -8.24 11.59
N GLY A 74 3.91 -7.20 10.79
CA GLY A 74 4.78 -6.03 10.78
C GLY A 74 4.82 -5.32 12.14
N ALA A 75 3.67 -5.15 12.79
CA ALA A 75 3.58 -4.56 14.12
C ALA A 75 4.36 -5.39 15.17
N LEU A 76 4.30 -6.73 15.12
CA LEU A 76 5.08 -7.59 15.99
C LEU A 76 6.60 -7.41 15.78
N LEU A 77 7.02 -7.09 14.57
CA LEU A 77 8.41 -6.80 14.23
C LEU A 77 8.81 -5.34 14.53
N GLY A 78 7.89 -4.52 15.04
CA GLY A 78 8.12 -3.11 15.33
C GLY A 78 8.11 -2.20 14.11
N CYS A 79 7.50 -2.65 12.99
CA CYS A 79 7.31 -1.85 11.80
C CYS A 79 6.03 -1.02 11.89
N SER A 80 5.97 0.08 11.13
CA SER A 80 4.72 0.79 10.86
C SER A 80 3.73 -0.13 10.12
N PRO A 81 2.42 0.22 10.08
CA PRO A 81 1.45 -0.56 9.31
C PRO A 81 1.95 -0.81 7.88
N VAL A 82 1.85 -2.07 7.44
CA VAL A 82 2.19 -2.48 6.08
C VAL A 82 0.94 -2.30 5.23
N THR A 83 1.03 -1.49 4.19
CA THR A 83 -0.09 -1.23 3.29
C THR A 83 0.29 -1.58 1.85
N SER A 84 -0.72 -1.75 1.02
CA SER A 84 -0.54 -2.02 -0.41
C SER A 84 0.06 -0.79 -1.11
N TYR A 85 1.03 -1.02 -1.99
CA TYR A 85 1.72 0.05 -2.72
C TYR A 85 1.04 0.39 -4.04
N VAL A 86 0.82 1.67 -4.28
CA VAL A 86 0.34 2.20 -5.57
C VAL A 86 1.31 1.86 -6.71
N GLU A 87 2.61 1.84 -6.41
CA GLU A 87 3.69 1.47 -7.35
C GLU A 87 3.55 0.04 -7.88
N SER A 88 2.78 -0.83 -7.22
CA SER A 88 2.44 -2.16 -7.73
C SER A 88 1.72 -2.11 -9.07
N SER A 89 1.02 -0.99 -9.39
CA SER A 89 0.40 -0.77 -10.69
C SER A 89 1.41 -0.78 -11.83
N ALA A 90 2.63 -0.27 -11.62
CA ALA A 90 3.69 -0.34 -12.61
C ALA A 90 4.15 -1.79 -12.87
N GLY A 91 4.20 -2.62 -11.83
CA GLY A 91 4.49 -4.05 -11.97
C GLY A 91 3.40 -4.81 -12.75
N VAL A 92 2.13 -4.45 -12.52
CA VAL A 92 0.98 -5.00 -13.26
C VAL A 92 1.04 -4.58 -14.73
N GLU A 93 1.35 -3.33 -15.03
CA GLU A 93 1.51 -2.79 -16.39
C GLU A 93 2.65 -3.50 -17.13
N ALA A 94 3.74 -3.80 -16.45
CA ALA A 94 4.86 -4.59 -16.98
C ALA A 94 4.53 -6.07 -17.21
N GLY A 95 3.30 -6.52 -16.88
CA GLY A 95 2.82 -7.89 -17.11
C GLY A 95 2.81 -8.80 -15.88
N GLY A 96 3.14 -8.29 -14.70
CA GLY A 96 3.08 -9.05 -13.44
C GLY A 96 1.65 -9.28 -12.99
N ARG A 97 1.13 -10.50 -13.13
CA ARG A 97 -0.28 -10.83 -12.83
C ARG A 97 -0.47 -12.01 -11.88
N THR A 98 0.60 -12.50 -11.32
CA THR A 98 0.57 -13.69 -10.44
C THR A 98 1.18 -13.37 -9.08
N GLY A 99 0.77 -14.12 -8.04
CA GLY A 99 1.38 -14.01 -6.71
C GLY A 99 2.90 -14.27 -6.71
N LEU A 100 3.41 -14.98 -7.70
CA LEU A 100 4.85 -15.19 -7.85
C LEU A 100 5.61 -13.88 -8.06
N THR A 101 5.02 -12.92 -8.79
CA THR A 101 5.58 -11.57 -8.95
C THR A 101 5.77 -10.89 -7.59
N ALA A 102 4.76 -10.98 -6.70
CA ALA A 102 4.84 -10.42 -5.36
C ALA A 102 5.93 -11.09 -4.50
N VAL A 103 6.09 -12.42 -4.63
CA VAL A 103 7.16 -13.16 -3.94
C VAL A 103 8.54 -12.68 -4.37
N PHE A 104 8.76 -12.50 -5.68
CA PHE A 104 10.04 -11.97 -6.19
C PHE A 104 10.29 -10.54 -5.72
N ILE A 105 9.28 -9.68 -5.71
CA ILE A 105 9.40 -8.32 -5.18
C ILE A 105 9.79 -8.36 -3.70
N GLY A 106 9.14 -9.20 -2.90
CA GLY A 106 9.50 -9.40 -1.49
C GLY A 106 10.94 -9.88 -1.30
N LEU A 107 11.41 -10.80 -2.16
CA LEU A 107 12.79 -11.26 -2.15
C LEU A 107 13.77 -10.12 -2.47
N PHE A 108 13.45 -9.27 -3.45
CA PHE A 108 14.27 -8.09 -3.76
C PHE A 108 14.31 -7.10 -2.61
N PHE A 109 13.21 -6.89 -1.88
CA PHE A 109 13.21 -6.08 -0.67
C PHE A 109 14.12 -6.65 0.42
N LEU A 110 14.12 -7.98 0.62
CA LEU A 110 15.04 -8.64 1.55
C LEU A 110 16.51 -8.45 1.14
N LEU A 111 16.81 -8.57 -0.15
CA LEU A 111 18.16 -8.28 -0.67
C LEU A 111 18.54 -6.81 -0.49
N ALA A 112 17.59 -5.89 -0.65
CA ALA A 112 17.80 -4.46 -0.49
C ALA A 112 18.21 -4.07 0.94
N ILE A 113 17.84 -4.86 1.96
CA ILE A 113 18.28 -4.63 3.34
C ILE A 113 19.84 -4.65 3.43
N PHE A 114 20.48 -5.56 2.69
CA PHE A 114 21.94 -5.63 2.64
C PHE A 114 22.56 -4.49 1.83
N LEU A 115 21.79 -3.94 0.89
CA LEU A 115 22.17 -2.81 0.04
C LEU A 115 21.71 -1.46 0.62
N SER A 116 21.21 -1.43 1.83
CA SER A 116 20.73 -0.21 2.51
C SER A 116 21.71 0.98 2.42
N PRO A 117 23.03 0.81 2.60
CA PRO A 117 23.97 1.93 2.43
C PRO A 117 23.99 2.49 1.00
N LEU A 118 23.74 1.64 0.00
CA LEU A 118 23.66 2.06 -1.40
C LEU A 118 22.38 2.83 -1.69
N ALA A 119 21.27 2.41 -1.08
CA ALA A 119 19.98 3.09 -1.22
C ALA A 119 20.02 4.54 -0.69
N LEU A 120 20.81 4.81 0.34
CA LEU A 120 20.99 6.15 0.90
C LEU A 120 21.74 7.11 -0.04
N ILE A 121 22.45 6.58 -1.04
CA ILE A 121 23.17 7.39 -2.04
C ILE A 121 22.22 7.87 -3.13
N VAL A 122 21.05 7.21 -3.31
CA VAL A 122 20.08 7.58 -4.34
C VAL A 122 19.40 8.90 -3.96
N PRO A 123 19.63 9.98 -4.71
CA PRO A 123 19.03 11.27 -4.39
C PRO A 123 17.54 11.29 -4.74
N ALA A 124 16.76 12.08 -4.01
CA ALA A 124 15.32 12.18 -4.17
C ALA A 124 14.87 12.54 -5.60
N TYR A 125 15.66 13.32 -6.33
CA TYR A 125 15.34 13.67 -7.73
C TYR A 125 15.45 12.48 -8.69
N ALA A 126 16.23 11.46 -8.37
CA ALA A 126 16.33 10.26 -9.20
C ALA A 126 15.08 9.39 -9.10
N THR A 127 14.37 9.41 -7.95
CA THR A 127 13.11 8.67 -7.74
C THR A 127 11.89 9.42 -8.27
N ALA A 128 12.00 10.75 -8.46
CA ALA A 128 10.89 11.59 -8.91
C ALA A 128 10.29 11.13 -10.24
N GLY A 129 11.12 10.70 -11.20
CA GLY A 129 10.65 10.19 -12.49
C GLY A 129 9.76 8.95 -12.36
N ALA A 130 10.11 8.02 -11.49
CA ALA A 130 9.32 6.82 -11.24
C ALA A 130 7.98 7.17 -10.57
N LEU A 131 7.99 8.11 -9.61
CA LEU A 131 6.77 8.57 -8.94
C LEU A 131 5.82 9.29 -9.90
N ILE A 132 6.36 10.13 -10.81
CA ILE A 132 5.56 10.79 -11.86
C ILE A 132 4.94 9.75 -12.78
N TYR A 133 5.68 8.73 -13.18
CA TYR A 133 5.14 7.65 -14.02
C TYR A 133 3.97 6.93 -13.34
N VAL A 134 4.12 6.56 -12.07
CA VAL A 134 3.04 5.94 -11.28
C VAL A 134 1.83 6.87 -11.15
N ALA A 135 2.06 8.17 -10.89
CA ALA A 135 0.99 9.15 -10.82
C ALA A 135 0.21 9.24 -12.14
N ILE A 136 0.89 9.23 -13.29
CA ILE A 136 0.22 9.22 -14.62
C ILE A 136 -0.61 7.95 -14.79
N LEU A 137 -0.09 6.79 -14.39
CA LEU A 137 -0.84 5.54 -14.42
C LEU A 137 -2.13 5.61 -13.58
N MET A 138 -2.07 6.20 -12.40
CA MET A 138 -3.25 6.34 -11.54
C MET A 138 -4.24 7.37 -12.09
N LEU A 139 -3.76 8.50 -12.59
CA LEU A 139 -4.60 9.53 -13.22
C LEU A 139 -5.38 9.02 -14.44
N SER A 140 -4.86 8.05 -15.17
CA SER A 140 -5.59 7.48 -16.31
C SER A 140 -6.90 6.75 -15.89
N GLY A 141 -7.04 6.37 -14.61
CA GLY A 141 -8.31 5.89 -14.07
C GLY A 141 -9.41 6.95 -14.05
N MET A 142 -9.05 8.25 -14.04
CA MET A 142 -10.00 9.35 -14.05
C MET A 142 -10.80 9.46 -15.36
N GLU A 143 -10.35 8.84 -16.44
CA GLU A 143 -11.13 8.76 -17.70
C GLU A 143 -12.47 8.06 -17.52
N LYS A 144 -12.58 7.18 -16.52
CA LYS A 144 -13.81 6.43 -16.21
C LYS A 144 -14.82 7.26 -15.43
N LEU A 145 -14.44 8.42 -14.90
CA LEU A 145 -15.33 9.32 -14.17
C LEU A 145 -16.29 10.00 -15.11
N ASN A 146 -17.56 10.04 -14.71
CA ASN A 146 -18.56 10.80 -15.42
C ASN A 146 -18.47 12.29 -15.02
N TRP A 147 -17.69 13.07 -15.78
CA TRP A 147 -17.45 14.49 -15.53
C TRP A 147 -18.71 15.37 -15.59
N SER A 148 -19.81 14.85 -16.14
CA SER A 148 -21.10 15.55 -16.20
C SER A 148 -21.94 15.38 -14.95
N ASN A 149 -21.63 14.41 -14.10
CA ASN A 149 -22.38 14.11 -12.89
C ASN A 149 -21.65 14.63 -11.64
N MET A 150 -22.14 15.73 -11.08
CA MET A 150 -21.58 16.34 -9.86
C MET A 150 -21.61 15.41 -8.64
N VAL A 151 -22.54 14.46 -8.59
CA VAL A 151 -22.69 13.53 -7.46
C VAL A 151 -21.54 12.53 -7.43
N ASP A 152 -21.05 12.11 -8.59
CA ASP A 152 -19.93 11.18 -8.72
C ASP A 152 -18.59 11.92 -8.67
N LEU A 153 -18.57 13.17 -9.15
CA LEU A 153 -17.36 13.98 -9.27
C LEU A 153 -16.87 14.52 -7.92
N LEU A 154 -17.78 15.01 -7.07
CA LEU A 154 -17.41 15.60 -5.77
C LEU A 154 -16.66 14.64 -4.86
N PRO A 155 -17.13 13.39 -4.63
CA PRO A 155 -16.41 12.43 -3.79
C PRO A 155 -15.08 11.97 -4.40
N ALA A 156 -14.93 12.05 -5.73
CA ALA A 156 -13.71 11.63 -6.41
C ALA A 156 -12.59 12.69 -6.37
N LEU A 157 -12.93 13.96 -6.06
CA LEU A 157 -11.99 15.08 -5.98
C LEU A 157 -11.57 15.45 -4.56
N ILE A 158 -12.26 14.94 -3.54
CA ILE A 158 -11.98 15.15 -2.11
C ILE A 158 -11.14 14.02 -1.57
#